data_59460a4e049ecc70c02e07a16995f2b7
#
_entry.id   59460a4e049ecc70c02e07a16995f2b7
#
_cell.length_a   1.000
_cell.length_b   1.000
_cell.length_c   1.000
_cell.angle_alpha   90.00
_cell.angle_beta   90.00
_cell.angle_gamma   90.00
#
_symmetry.space_group_name_H-M   'P 1'
#
loop_
_entity.id
_entity.type
_entity.pdbx_description
1 polymer ?
#
loop_
_entity_poly.entity_id
_entity_poly.type
_entity_poly.pdbx_seq_one_letter_code
_entity_poly.pdbx_strand_id
1 'polypeptide(L)'
;MSTPTSVDLVIVGAGPVGLFGAYYAGVRLMSTAVLDSLEEPGGQITAMYPEKAIFDVAGFPAIKGRQLVEQLLAQAAPFNPKYMLGHQAVGLERGDGGFAITTASGHRIETRAIVITGGIGTFTPRPLPTGGEYLGRGLVHFVPDPDAYAGQDIVVVGGGDSALDWALMLESIGKSVTIVHRRNEFRGHQHSVELLKSSSVRIITEAQVSGVRGDPDVTEVDVTVTGQDGPITLPCDKLIAALGFTANLGPLMEWGLDIQKRQIMVNTAGATSVPGVYAAGDIVDYEGKVKLIATGFGEVATAVNNAFAYLNPGKSAFPGHLSDYAPAPGEGSPVASPTA
;
A
#
# COMPACT_ATOMS: atom_id res chain seq x y z
N MET A 1 -28.27 19.07 -3.94
CA MET A 1 -26.97 19.04 -3.24
C MET A 1 -27.12 17.99 -2.13
N SER A 2 -26.29 16.95 -2.12
CA SER A 2 -26.30 15.96 -1.04
C SER A 2 -25.82 16.62 0.25
N THR A 3 -26.44 16.27 1.38
CA THR A 3 -26.01 16.74 2.71
C THR A 3 -24.54 16.38 2.91
N PRO A 4 -23.69 17.31 3.35
CA PRO A 4 -22.28 17.00 3.58
C PRO A 4 -22.15 15.89 4.65
N THR A 5 -21.23 14.96 4.43
CA THR A 5 -20.92 13.95 5.44
C THR A 5 -20.17 14.63 6.57
N SER A 6 -20.66 14.54 7.82
CA SER A 6 -19.98 15.05 9.01
C SER A 6 -19.58 13.90 9.92
N VAL A 7 -18.32 13.90 10.38
CA VAL A 7 -17.74 12.88 11.27
C VAL A 7 -16.76 13.51 12.25
N ASP A 8 -16.47 12.82 13.36
CA ASP A 8 -15.46 13.28 14.33
C ASP A 8 -14.04 13.19 13.76
N LEU A 9 -13.76 12.11 13.02
CA LEU A 9 -12.44 11.83 12.49
C LEU A 9 -12.51 11.41 11.02
N VAL A 10 -11.66 12.00 10.19
CA VAL A 10 -11.35 11.47 8.85
C VAL A 10 -9.97 10.83 8.86
N ILE A 11 -9.88 9.60 8.32
CA ILE A 11 -8.63 8.91 8.04
C ILE A 11 -8.40 8.98 6.53
N VAL A 12 -7.24 9.51 6.10
CA VAL A 12 -6.86 9.63 4.69
C VAL A 12 -5.85 8.54 4.35
N GLY A 13 -6.33 7.49 3.70
CA GLY A 13 -5.60 6.28 3.34
C GLY A 13 -6.21 5.03 3.99
N ALA A 14 -6.73 4.09 3.17
CA ALA A 14 -7.31 2.82 3.59
C ALA A 14 -6.30 1.65 3.50
N GLY A 15 -5.00 1.94 3.60
CA GLY A 15 -3.95 0.93 3.77
C GLY A 15 -4.03 0.27 5.16
N PRO A 16 -3.18 -0.74 5.47
CA PRO A 16 -3.23 -1.46 6.74
C PRO A 16 -3.25 -0.53 7.96
N VAL A 17 -2.43 0.51 7.94
CA VAL A 17 -2.33 1.49 9.02
C VAL A 17 -3.65 2.26 9.18
N GLY A 18 -4.27 2.70 8.09
CA GLY A 18 -5.55 3.41 8.13
C GLY A 18 -6.70 2.52 8.60
N LEU A 19 -6.74 1.26 8.16
CA LEU A 19 -7.74 0.28 8.61
C LEU A 19 -7.64 0.00 10.12
N PHE A 20 -6.42 -0.13 10.65
CA PHE A 20 -6.21 -0.26 12.09
C PHE A 20 -6.54 1.04 12.84
N GLY A 21 -6.30 2.20 12.22
CA GLY A 21 -6.73 3.49 12.74
C GLY A 21 -8.26 3.59 12.87
N ALA A 22 -9.01 3.05 11.90
CA ALA A 22 -10.47 2.99 11.95
C ALA A 22 -10.98 2.15 13.13
N TYR A 23 -10.33 1.01 13.40
CA TYR A 23 -10.60 0.23 14.61
C TYR A 23 -10.41 1.05 15.88
N TYR A 24 -9.26 1.72 16.06
CA TYR A 24 -9.00 2.53 17.26
C TYR A 24 -9.93 3.74 17.39
N ALA A 25 -10.32 4.35 16.28
CA ALA A 25 -11.31 5.42 16.30
C ALA A 25 -12.67 4.91 16.81
N GLY A 26 -13.06 3.71 16.38
CA GLY A 26 -14.27 3.04 16.88
C GLY A 26 -14.20 2.72 18.38
N VAL A 27 -13.08 2.20 18.87
CA VAL A 27 -12.83 1.96 20.31
C VAL A 27 -13.00 3.26 21.12
N ARG A 28 -12.66 4.41 20.53
CA ARG A 28 -12.87 5.74 21.16
C ARG A 28 -14.25 6.32 20.90
N LEU A 29 -15.17 5.55 20.31
CA LEU A 29 -16.53 5.96 19.95
C LEU A 29 -16.59 7.23 19.07
N MET A 30 -15.57 7.43 18.23
CA MET A 30 -15.55 8.51 17.25
C MET A 30 -16.23 8.04 15.96
N SER A 31 -17.18 8.83 15.47
CA SER A 31 -17.69 8.64 14.10
C SER A 31 -16.56 8.86 13.10
N THR A 32 -16.35 7.90 12.19
CA THR A 32 -15.15 7.87 11.34
C THR A 32 -15.49 7.67 9.87
N ALA A 33 -14.85 8.46 9.00
CA ALA A 33 -14.80 8.20 7.57
C ALA A 33 -13.35 7.88 7.16
N VAL A 34 -13.19 6.87 6.30
CA VAL A 34 -11.89 6.47 5.73
C VAL A 34 -11.94 6.74 4.24
N LEU A 35 -11.07 7.63 3.75
CA LEU A 35 -10.97 7.99 2.34
C LEU A 35 -9.76 7.30 1.71
N ASP A 36 -9.91 6.79 0.50
CA ASP A 36 -8.79 6.34 -0.33
C ASP A 36 -9.02 6.69 -1.80
N SER A 37 -7.95 6.93 -2.52
CA SER A 37 -7.98 7.12 -3.99
C SER A 37 -8.17 5.81 -4.76
N LEU A 38 -7.85 4.68 -4.15
CA LEU A 38 -8.07 3.35 -4.71
C LEU A 38 -9.53 2.92 -4.50
N GLU A 39 -10.04 2.08 -5.40
CA GLU A 39 -11.40 1.55 -5.34
C GLU A 39 -11.56 0.40 -4.35
N GLU A 40 -10.43 -0.17 -3.89
CA GLU A 40 -10.39 -1.26 -2.92
C GLU A 40 -9.55 -0.88 -1.70
N PRO A 41 -9.91 -1.36 -0.49
CA PRO A 41 -9.11 -1.15 0.71
C PRO A 41 -7.83 -1.99 0.69
N GLY A 42 -6.86 -1.61 1.51
CA GLY A 42 -5.58 -2.31 1.66
C GLY A 42 -4.39 -1.56 1.06
N GLY A 43 -4.63 -0.49 0.28
CA GLY A 43 -3.59 0.38 -0.25
C GLY A 43 -2.57 -0.40 -1.09
N GLN A 44 -1.27 -0.20 -0.80
CA GLN A 44 -0.19 -0.86 -1.54
C GLN A 44 -0.26 -2.40 -1.48
N ILE A 45 -0.73 -2.97 -0.38
CA ILE A 45 -0.82 -4.44 -0.23
C ILE A 45 -1.76 -5.01 -1.27
N THR A 46 -2.99 -4.51 -1.34
CA THR A 46 -3.98 -4.99 -2.31
C THR A 46 -3.58 -4.66 -3.74
N ALA A 47 -3.05 -3.47 -3.98
CA ALA A 47 -2.71 -3.01 -5.32
C ALA A 47 -1.49 -3.71 -5.92
N MET A 48 -0.52 -4.13 -5.09
CA MET A 48 0.79 -4.55 -5.60
C MET A 48 1.12 -6.02 -5.31
N TYR A 49 0.75 -6.55 -4.14
CA TYR A 49 1.19 -7.89 -3.69
C TYR A 49 0.18 -8.60 -2.77
N PRO A 50 -1.08 -8.73 -3.17
CA PRO A 50 -2.14 -9.30 -2.33
C PRO A 50 -1.85 -10.75 -1.91
N GLU A 51 -1.19 -11.52 -2.77
CA GLU A 51 -0.89 -12.93 -2.52
C GLU A 51 0.51 -13.18 -1.91
N LYS A 52 1.31 -12.12 -1.75
CA LYS A 52 2.63 -12.24 -1.13
C LYS A 52 2.49 -12.50 0.36
N ALA A 53 3.29 -13.46 0.89
CA ALA A 53 3.41 -13.69 2.32
C ALA A 53 4.22 -12.57 2.99
N ILE A 54 3.70 -12.06 4.09
CA ILE A 54 4.31 -11.04 4.95
C ILE A 54 4.69 -11.72 6.26
N PHE A 55 5.93 -11.57 6.71
CA PHE A 55 6.49 -12.30 7.85
C PHE A 55 6.75 -11.41 9.09
N ASP A 56 6.60 -10.10 8.95
CA ASP A 56 6.94 -9.10 9.96
C ASP A 56 5.71 -8.37 10.53
N VAL A 57 4.55 -9.03 10.50
CA VAL A 57 3.34 -8.58 11.20
C VAL A 57 3.21 -9.36 12.50
N ALA A 58 3.27 -8.66 13.62
CA ALA A 58 3.19 -9.27 14.95
C ALA A 58 1.91 -10.10 15.12
N GLY A 59 2.04 -11.30 15.69
CA GLY A 59 0.94 -12.26 15.89
C GLY A 59 0.75 -13.26 14.75
N PHE A 60 1.42 -13.08 13.62
CA PHE A 60 1.37 -14.00 12.47
C PHE A 60 2.77 -14.47 12.09
N PRO A 61 3.06 -15.79 12.14
CA PRO A 61 4.31 -16.31 11.58
C PRO A 61 4.49 -16.01 10.11
N ALA A 62 3.38 -16.00 9.36
CA ALA A 62 3.25 -15.52 7.99
C ALA A 62 1.77 -15.23 7.72
N ILE A 63 1.48 -14.19 6.96
CA ILE A 63 0.11 -13.86 6.51
C ILE A 63 0.16 -13.33 5.09
N LYS A 64 -0.77 -13.75 4.22
CA LYS A 64 -0.90 -13.16 2.89
C LYS A 64 -1.42 -11.73 2.99
N GLY A 65 -0.99 -10.86 2.08
CA GLY A 65 -1.42 -9.46 2.04
C GLY A 65 -2.93 -9.32 2.06
N ARG A 66 -3.64 -10.06 1.19
CA ARG A 66 -5.12 -10.07 1.14
C ARG A 66 -5.73 -10.46 2.49
N GLN A 67 -5.24 -11.51 3.10
CA GLN A 67 -5.74 -11.99 4.40
C GLN A 67 -5.53 -10.95 5.51
N LEU A 68 -4.40 -10.24 5.51
CA LEU A 68 -4.17 -9.17 6.47
C LEU A 68 -5.21 -8.04 6.33
N VAL A 69 -5.50 -7.64 5.10
CA VAL A 69 -6.51 -6.60 4.83
C VAL A 69 -7.90 -7.06 5.28
N GLU A 70 -8.29 -8.29 4.97
CA GLU A 70 -9.56 -8.89 5.42
C GLU A 70 -9.70 -8.92 6.94
N GLN A 71 -8.63 -9.30 7.65
CA GLN A 71 -8.63 -9.33 9.12
C GLN A 71 -8.75 -7.92 9.72
N LEU A 72 -8.06 -6.92 9.15
CA LEU A 72 -8.15 -5.54 9.61
C LEU A 72 -9.54 -4.94 9.36
N LEU A 73 -10.16 -5.24 8.23
CA LEU A 73 -11.56 -4.84 7.95
C LEU A 73 -12.53 -5.49 8.94
N ALA A 74 -12.39 -6.80 9.19
CA ALA A 74 -13.20 -7.53 10.15
C ALA A 74 -13.03 -6.96 11.58
N GLN A 75 -11.81 -6.57 11.95
CA GLN A 75 -11.52 -5.96 13.25
C GLN A 75 -12.21 -4.60 13.42
N ALA A 76 -12.30 -3.79 12.36
CA ALA A 76 -12.94 -2.47 12.39
C ALA A 76 -14.48 -2.54 12.21
N ALA A 77 -15.00 -3.61 11.61
CA ALA A 77 -16.40 -3.74 11.22
C ALA A 77 -17.44 -3.49 12.34
N PRO A 78 -17.23 -3.94 13.61
CA PRO A 78 -18.16 -3.68 14.70
C PRO A 78 -18.45 -2.20 14.97
N PHE A 79 -17.51 -1.32 14.58
CA PHE A 79 -17.61 0.13 14.77
C PHE A 79 -18.18 0.88 13.57
N ASN A 80 -18.49 0.16 12.50
CA ASN A 80 -19.15 0.67 11.31
C ASN A 80 -18.51 1.95 10.70
N PRO A 81 -17.16 1.99 10.48
CA PRO A 81 -16.53 3.13 9.83
C PRO A 81 -17.05 3.29 8.39
N LYS A 82 -17.18 4.54 7.94
CA LYS A 82 -17.67 4.85 6.61
C LYS A 82 -16.49 4.84 5.61
N TYR A 83 -16.40 3.81 4.78
CA TYR A 83 -15.40 3.74 3.72
C TYR A 83 -15.85 4.53 2.49
N MET A 84 -15.01 5.44 2.03
CA MET A 84 -15.17 6.25 0.82
C MET A 84 -13.97 5.94 -0.11
N LEU A 85 -14.08 4.83 -0.83
CA LEU A 85 -13.07 4.34 -1.76
C LEU A 85 -13.28 4.97 -3.14
N GLY A 86 -12.21 5.12 -3.93
CA GLY A 86 -12.24 5.90 -5.17
C GLY A 86 -12.34 7.42 -4.95
N HIS A 87 -12.17 7.89 -3.71
CA HIS A 87 -12.36 9.29 -3.33
C HIS A 87 -11.04 9.92 -2.84
N GLN A 88 -10.20 10.38 -3.76
CA GLN A 88 -8.96 11.06 -3.41
C GLN A 88 -9.25 12.38 -2.69
N ALA A 89 -8.70 12.57 -1.49
CA ALA A 89 -8.72 13.83 -0.76
C ALA A 89 -7.80 14.85 -1.48
N VAL A 90 -8.36 15.97 -1.94
CA VAL A 90 -7.61 16.97 -2.71
C VAL A 90 -7.55 18.32 -2.03
N GLY A 91 -8.63 18.80 -1.44
CA GLY A 91 -8.68 20.09 -0.76
C GLY A 91 -8.82 19.96 0.74
N LEU A 92 -8.20 20.88 1.49
CA LEU A 92 -8.37 21.04 2.93
C LEU A 92 -8.69 22.49 3.24
N GLU A 93 -9.86 22.72 3.81
CA GLU A 93 -10.27 24.02 4.36
C GLU A 93 -10.32 23.93 5.89
N ARG A 94 -9.91 24.99 6.57
CA ARG A 94 -9.98 25.11 8.03
C ARG A 94 -11.09 26.08 8.41
N GLY A 95 -11.89 25.70 9.38
CA GLY A 95 -12.96 26.54 9.95
C GLY A 95 -12.92 26.52 11.48
N ASP A 96 -13.80 27.32 12.10
CA ASP A 96 -13.86 27.49 13.56
C ASP A 96 -14.21 26.19 14.32
N GLY A 97 -14.81 25.21 13.66
CA GLY A 97 -15.23 23.92 14.25
C GLY A 97 -14.42 22.71 13.82
N GLY A 98 -13.39 22.86 12.99
CA GLY A 98 -12.63 21.74 12.43
C GLY A 98 -12.19 21.96 10.99
N PHE A 99 -12.40 20.96 10.16
CA PHE A 99 -11.91 20.92 8.79
C PHE A 99 -13.03 20.53 7.82
N ALA A 100 -12.88 20.93 6.58
CA ALA A 100 -13.62 20.37 5.46
C ALA A 100 -12.66 19.83 4.42
N ILE A 101 -12.78 18.55 4.11
CA ILE A 101 -12.02 17.89 3.05
C ILE A 101 -12.90 17.83 1.80
N THR A 102 -12.32 18.24 0.66
CA THR A 102 -12.94 18.06 -0.65
C THR A 102 -12.23 16.94 -1.40
N THR A 103 -13.00 16.03 -2.00
CA THR A 103 -12.45 14.96 -2.84
C THR A 103 -12.37 15.37 -4.30
N ALA A 104 -11.55 14.66 -5.10
CA ALA A 104 -11.45 14.87 -6.55
C ALA A 104 -12.80 14.73 -7.27
N SER A 105 -13.74 13.95 -6.75
CA SER A 105 -15.10 13.79 -7.24
C SER A 105 -16.08 14.87 -6.74
N GLY A 106 -15.59 15.88 -5.98
CA GLY A 106 -16.38 17.01 -5.49
C GLY A 106 -17.19 16.73 -4.21
N HIS A 107 -17.01 15.57 -3.55
CA HIS A 107 -17.63 15.34 -2.25
C HIS A 107 -16.94 16.20 -1.19
N ARG A 108 -17.75 16.75 -0.28
CA ARG A 108 -17.30 17.52 0.87
C ARG A 108 -17.58 16.76 2.16
N ILE A 109 -16.54 16.57 2.97
CA ILE A 109 -16.60 15.89 4.25
C ILE A 109 -16.16 16.86 5.34
N GLU A 110 -17.03 17.11 6.31
CA GLU A 110 -16.73 17.90 7.48
C GLU A 110 -16.22 17.02 8.61
N THR A 111 -15.14 17.43 9.27
CA THR A 111 -14.52 16.65 10.34
C THR A 111 -13.85 17.55 11.35
N ARG A 112 -13.73 17.05 12.59
CA ARG A 112 -13.10 17.78 13.69
C ARG A 112 -11.61 17.47 13.82
N ALA A 113 -11.15 16.30 13.33
CA ALA A 113 -9.74 15.91 13.29
C ALA A 113 -9.45 15.05 12.06
N ILE A 114 -8.17 14.94 11.70
CA ILE A 114 -7.70 14.18 10.55
C ILE A 114 -6.51 13.33 10.96
N VAL A 115 -6.46 12.06 10.49
CA VAL A 115 -5.27 11.20 10.55
C VAL A 115 -4.88 10.82 9.13
N ILE A 116 -3.67 11.16 8.70
CA ILE A 116 -3.14 10.86 7.37
C ILE A 116 -2.32 9.57 7.43
N THR A 117 -2.75 8.56 6.67
CA THR A 117 -2.13 7.24 6.59
C THR A 117 -1.88 6.82 5.13
N GLY A 118 -1.60 7.80 4.27
CA GLY A 118 -1.50 7.65 2.82
C GLY A 118 -0.26 6.90 2.30
N GLY A 119 0.50 6.21 3.16
CA GLY A 119 1.64 5.39 2.77
C GLY A 119 2.73 6.18 2.05
N ILE A 120 3.04 5.82 0.81
CA ILE A 120 3.98 6.58 -0.04
C ILE A 120 3.30 7.68 -0.86
N GLY A 121 2.02 7.95 -0.62
CA GLY A 121 1.18 8.83 -1.44
C GLY A 121 0.66 8.14 -2.69
N THR A 122 0.25 8.93 -3.68
CA THR A 122 -0.11 8.40 -5.00
C THR A 122 1.15 7.85 -5.68
N PHE A 123 1.09 6.60 -6.12
CA PHE A 123 2.21 5.96 -6.77
C PHE A 123 1.88 5.66 -8.24
N THR A 124 2.83 5.96 -9.10
CA THR A 124 2.75 5.65 -10.53
C THR A 124 3.87 4.68 -10.88
N PRO A 125 3.57 3.50 -11.44
CA PRO A 125 4.58 2.57 -11.90
C PRO A 125 5.49 3.25 -12.93
N ARG A 126 6.79 2.97 -12.86
CA ARG A 126 7.72 3.45 -13.87
C ARG A 126 7.53 2.66 -15.14
N PRO A 127 7.23 3.30 -16.27
CA PRO A 127 7.03 2.59 -17.53
C PRO A 127 8.33 1.98 -18.05
N LEU A 128 8.19 0.97 -18.87
CA LEU A 128 9.28 0.52 -19.75
C LEU A 128 9.58 1.61 -20.80
N PRO A 129 10.80 1.66 -21.32
CA PRO A 129 11.17 2.57 -22.39
C PRO A 129 10.36 2.34 -23.68
N THR A 130 9.84 1.13 -23.88
CA THR A 130 9.11 0.67 -25.07
C THR A 130 8.00 -0.29 -24.68
N GLY A 131 7.00 -0.49 -25.56
CA GLY A 131 5.92 -1.46 -25.38
C GLY A 131 4.78 -0.98 -24.47
N GLY A 132 4.69 0.33 -24.16
CA GLY A 132 3.63 0.90 -23.32
C GLY A 132 2.22 0.64 -23.87
N GLU A 133 2.07 0.48 -25.15
CA GLU A 133 0.82 0.11 -25.84
C GLU A 133 0.27 -1.25 -25.45
N TYR A 134 1.11 -2.14 -24.92
CA TYR A 134 0.71 -3.48 -24.45
C TYR A 134 0.26 -3.51 -22.99
N LEU A 135 0.15 -2.37 -22.31
CA LEU A 135 -0.35 -2.34 -20.94
C LEU A 135 -1.77 -2.93 -20.87
N GLY A 136 -1.95 -3.96 -20.03
CA GLY A 136 -3.18 -4.74 -19.96
C GLY A 136 -3.32 -5.81 -21.04
N ARG A 137 -2.39 -5.85 -22.03
CA ARG A 137 -2.34 -6.83 -23.11
C ARG A 137 -1.01 -7.60 -23.08
N GLY A 138 -0.73 -8.24 -21.95
CA GLY A 138 0.51 -8.97 -21.69
C GLY A 138 1.56 -8.17 -20.91
N LEU A 139 1.62 -6.84 -21.03
CA LEU A 139 2.44 -5.99 -20.16
C LEU A 139 1.68 -5.64 -18.90
N VAL A 140 2.31 -5.85 -17.74
CA VAL A 140 1.76 -5.50 -16.42
C VAL A 140 2.87 -4.93 -15.51
N HIS A 141 2.44 -4.24 -14.45
CA HIS A 141 3.36 -3.74 -13.42
C HIS A 141 3.32 -4.57 -12.13
N PHE A 142 2.27 -5.37 -11.93
CA PHE A 142 2.01 -6.20 -10.75
C PHE A 142 1.42 -7.53 -11.15
N VAL A 143 1.51 -8.50 -10.25
CA VAL A 143 0.93 -9.84 -10.41
C VAL A 143 -0.13 -10.03 -9.32
N PRO A 144 -1.38 -9.60 -9.56
CA PRO A 144 -2.45 -9.71 -8.56
C PRO A 144 -2.93 -11.16 -8.37
N ASP A 145 -2.82 -11.99 -9.39
CA ASP A 145 -3.20 -13.40 -9.40
C ASP A 145 -2.11 -14.22 -10.10
N PRO A 146 -1.20 -14.86 -9.35
CA PRO A 146 -0.12 -15.66 -9.92
C PRO A 146 -0.61 -16.87 -10.78
N ASP A 147 -1.76 -17.47 -10.44
CA ASP A 147 -2.28 -18.65 -11.14
C ASP A 147 -2.68 -18.31 -12.57
N ALA A 148 -3.01 -17.06 -12.88
CA ALA A 148 -3.28 -16.59 -14.23
C ALA A 148 -2.04 -16.62 -15.17
N TYR A 149 -0.85 -16.93 -14.64
CA TYR A 149 0.41 -17.01 -15.37
C TYR A 149 0.85 -18.45 -15.65
N ALA A 150 0.01 -19.43 -15.29
CA ALA A 150 0.34 -20.83 -15.43
C ALA A 150 0.62 -21.23 -16.90
N GLY A 151 1.76 -21.90 -17.10
CA GLY A 151 2.16 -22.42 -18.41
C GLY A 151 2.58 -21.36 -19.43
N GLN A 152 2.79 -20.10 -19.03
CA GLN A 152 3.17 -18.98 -19.90
C GLN A 152 4.68 -18.71 -19.90
N ASP A 153 5.17 -18.13 -20.99
CA ASP A 153 6.53 -17.60 -21.08
C ASP A 153 6.56 -16.20 -20.45
N ILE A 154 7.29 -16.04 -19.36
CA ILE A 154 7.24 -14.85 -18.50
C ILE A 154 8.59 -14.12 -18.52
N VAL A 155 8.58 -12.83 -18.77
CA VAL A 155 9.75 -11.95 -18.66
C VAL A 155 9.53 -10.92 -17.58
N VAL A 156 10.38 -10.93 -16.54
CA VAL A 156 10.37 -9.95 -15.44
C VAL A 156 11.48 -8.93 -15.66
N VAL A 157 11.16 -7.65 -15.70
CA VAL A 157 12.14 -6.58 -15.90
C VAL A 157 12.31 -5.80 -14.62
N GLY A 158 13.48 -5.89 -14.02
CA GLY A 158 13.79 -5.21 -12.77
C GLY A 158 14.97 -5.83 -12.03
N GLY A 159 15.27 -5.33 -10.83
CA GLY A 159 16.39 -5.86 -10.03
C GLY A 159 16.32 -5.46 -8.56
N GLY A 160 15.16 -5.02 -8.10
CA GLY A 160 14.82 -4.83 -6.69
C GLY A 160 14.00 -6.00 -6.16
N ASP A 161 13.61 -5.94 -4.88
CA ASP A 161 12.87 -7.01 -4.20
C ASP A 161 11.65 -7.48 -4.97
N SER A 162 10.82 -6.55 -5.48
CA SER A 162 9.62 -6.93 -6.24
C SER A 162 9.94 -7.76 -7.50
N ALA A 163 11.02 -7.46 -8.20
CA ALA A 163 11.39 -8.21 -9.39
C ALA A 163 11.87 -9.63 -9.04
N LEU A 164 12.66 -9.76 -7.97
CA LEU A 164 13.14 -11.05 -7.49
C LEU A 164 11.97 -11.89 -6.95
N ASP A 165 11.09 -11.28 -6.16
CA ASP A 165 9.92 -11.95 -5.60
C ASP A 165 8.99 -12.51 -6.70
N TRP A 166 8.70 -11.69 -7.74
CA TRP A 166 7.88 -12.15 -8.87
C TRP A 166 8.56 -13.28 -9.66
N ALA A 167 9.86 -13.13 -9.95
CA ALA A 167 10.58 -14.16 -10.68
C ALA A 167 10.60 -15.50 -9.94
N LEU A 168 10.87 -15.47 -8.63
CA LEU A 168 10.88 -16.69 -7.79
C LEU A 168 9.49 -17.27 -7.58
N MET A 169 8.46 -16.44 -7.38
CA MET A 169 7.08 -16.92 -7.20
C MET A 169 6.57 -17.61 -8.46
N LEU A 170 6.85 -17.04 -9.63
CA LEU A 170 6.35 -17.54 -10.91
C LEU A 170 7.17 -18.70 -11.48
N GLU A 171 8.34 -18.99 -10.90
CA GLU A 171 9.23 -20.09 -11.35
C GLU A 171 8.51 -21.44 -11.44
N SER A 172 7.72 -21.78 -10.44
CA SER A 172 6.99 -23.05 -10.38
C SER A 172 5.65 -23.04 -11.14
N ILE A 173 5.21 -21.88 -11.62
CA ILE A 173 3.90 -21.66 -12.24
C ILE A 173 4.03 -21.50 -13.75
N GLY A 174 4.99 -20.68 -14.19
CA GLY A 174 5.23 -20.39 -15.60
C GLY A 174 5.83 -21.57 -16.37
N LYS A 175 5.69 -21.55 -17.68
CA LYS A 175 6.41 -22.46 -18.59
C LYS A 175 7.91 -22.13 -18.61
N SER A 176 8.23 -20.83 -18.66
CA SER A 176 9.58 -20.31 -18.49
C SER A 176 9.54 -18.96 -17.79
N VAL A 177 10.57 -18.66 -16.98
CA VAL A 177 10.72 -17.34 -16.33
C VAL A 177 12.11 -16.81 -16.64
N THR A 178 12.17 -15.61 -17.19
CA THR A 178 13.41 -14.88 -17.43
C THR A 178 13.39 -13.55 -16.67
N ILE A 179 14.43 -13.26 -15.90
CA ILE A 179 14.61 -11.93 -15.30
C ILE A 179 15.65 -11.13 -16.09
N VAL A 180 15.28 -9.89 -16.46
CA VAL A 180 16.13 -8.95 -17.20
C VAL A 180 16.48 -7.77 -16.30
N HIS A 181 17.78 -7.56 -16.05
CA HIS A 181 18.24 -6.47 -15.22
C HIS A 181 19.34 -5.64 -15.89
N ARG A 182 19.23 -4.30 -15.81
CA ARG A 182 20.15 -3.36 -16.48
C ARG A 182 21.54 -3.26 -15.87
N ARG A 183 21.77 -3.83 -14.69
CA ARG A 183 23.06 -3.82 -13.99
C ARG A 183 23.55 -5.25 -13.81
N ASN A 184 24.82 -5.37 -13.45
CA ASN A 184 25.39 -6.67 -13.12
C ASN A 184 24.89 -7.19 -11.75
N GLU A 185 24.60 -6.29 -10.80
CA GLU A 185 24.20 -6.65 -9.44
C GLU A 185 22.75 -6.26 -9.16
N PHE A 186 22.03 -7.16 -8.52
CA PHE A 186 20.68 -6.93 -8.01
C PHE A 186 20.72 -6.07 -6.75
N ARG A 187 19.63 -5.34 -6.51
CA ARG A 187 19.47 -4.45 -5.34
C ARG A 187 18.53 -5.03 -4.26
N GLY A 188 17.94 -6.19 -4.52
CA GLY A 188 17.07 -6.86 -3.57
C GLY A 188 17.84 -7.46 -2.39
N HIS A 189 17.11 -7.97 -1.42
CA HIS A 189 17.67 -8.63 -0.26
C HIS A 189 18.61 -9.78 -0.66
N GLN A 190 19.75 -9.88 0.02
CA GLN A 190 20.78 -10.87 -0.28
C GLN A 190 20.22 -12.30 -0.36
N HIS A 191 19.33 -12.67 0.57
CA HIS A 191 18.69 -13.97 0.58
C HIS A 191 17.90 -14.26 -0.71
N SER A 192 17.09 -13.30 -1.19
CA SER A 192 16.34 -13.44 -2.45
C SER A 192 17.25 -13.53 -3.66
N VAL A 193 18.38 -12.82 -3.65
CA VAL A 193 19.41 -12.92 -4.71
C VAL A 193 20.04 -14.30 -4.74
N GLU A 194 20.32 -14.90 -3.58
CA GLU A 194 20.88 -16.25 -3.46
C GLU A 194 19.89 -17.33 -3.95
N LEU A 195 18.61 -17.19 -3.56
CA LEU A 195 17.53 -18.05 -4.05
C LEU A 195 17.41 -17.96 -5.56
N LEU A 196 17.40 -16.74 -6.13
CA LEU A 196 17.33 -16.55 -7.58
C LEU A 196 18.49 -17.22 -8.33
N LYS A 197 19.71 -17.11 -7.81
CA LYS A 197 20.90 -17.76 -8.42
C LYS A 197 20.85 -19.28 -8.38
N SER A 198 20.14 -19.86 -7.41
CA SER A 198 19.96 -21.31 -7.27
C SER A 198 18.70 -21.85 -7.92
N SER A 199 17.87 -20.96 -8.48
CA SER A 199 16.61 -21.28 -9.14
C SER A 199 16.80 -21.65 -10.62
N SER A 200 15.72 -22.10 -11.28
CA SER A 200 15.68 -22.34 -12.73
C SER A 200 15.41 -21.08 -13.55
N VAL A 201 15.20 -19.93 -12.90
CA VAL A 201 14.95 -18.66 -13.57
C VAL A 201 16.16 -18.25 -14.42
N ARG A 202 15.92 -17.96 -15.70
CA ARG A 202 16.96 -17.45 -16.58
C ARG A 202 17.32 -16.02 -16.21
N ILE A 203 18.58 -15.76 -15.88
CA ILE A 203 19.06 -14.42 -15.48
C ILE A 203 19.80 -13.78 -16.66
N ILE A 204 19.39 -12.55 -17.04
CA ILE A 204 20.06 -11.72 -18.03
C ILE A 204 20.37 -10.37 -17.39
N THR A 205 21.62 -10.13 -17.06
CA THR A 205 22.11 -8.87 -16.47
C THR A 205 22.76 -7.98 -17.53
N GLU A 206 23.04 -6.72 -17.16
CA GLU A 206 23.57 -5.68 -18.06
C GLU A 206 22.72 -5.54 -19.33
N ALA A 207 21.40 -5.71 -19.19
CA ALA A 207 20.46 -5.88 -20.28
C ALA A 207 19.21 -5.02 -20.11
N GLN A 208 18.64 -4.57 -21.22
CA GLN A 208 17.43 -3.77 -21.26
C GLN A 208 16.48 -4.27 -22.35
N VAL A 209 15.16 -4.19 -22.08
CA VAL A 209 14.14 -4.42 -23.11
C VAL A 209 14.24 -3.27 -24.13
N SER A 210 14.45 -3.63 -25.39
CA SER A 210 14.61 -2.72 -26.53
C SER A 210 13.46 -2.79 -27.53
N GLY A 211 12.63 -3.83 -27.46
CA GLY A 211 11.45 -3.98 -28.31
C GLY A 211 10.43 -4.90 -27.68
N VAL A 212 9.15 -4.68 -27.95
CA VAL A 212 8.04 -5.55 -27.56
C VAL A 212 7.18 -5.76 -28.81
N ARG A 213 6.77 -7.00 -29.05
CA ARG A 213 5.96 -7.37 -30.23
C ARG A 213 4.82 -8.30 -29.85
N GLY A 214 3.78 -8.26 -30.67
CA GLY A 214 2.60 -9.12 -30.59
C GLY A 214 1.38 -8.47 -31.25
N ASP A 215 0.31 -9.24 -31.43
CA ASP A 215 -0.99 -8.74 -31.92
C ASP A 215 -2.11 -9.71 -31.53
N PRO A 216 -3.11 -9.31 -30.69
CA PRO A 216 -3.17 -8.05 -29.96
C PRO A 216 -2.30 -8.02 -28.70
N ASP A 217 -1.93 -9.19 -28.16
CA ASP A 217 -1.18 -9.33 -26.92
C ASP A 217 0.33 -9.50 -27.19
N VAL A 218 1.15 -9.27 -26.16
CA VAL A 218 2.60 -9.52 -26.21
C VAL A 218 2.86 -10.99 -26.54
N THR A 219 3.77 -11.25 -27.50
CA THR A 219 4.26 -12.60 -27.84
C THR A 219 5.78 -12.72 -27.77
N GLU A 220 6.50 -11.60 -27.91
CA GLU A 220 7.96 -11.57 -27.94
C GLU A 220 8.50 -10.27 -27.38
N VAL A 221 9.67 -10.33 -26.76
CA VAL A 221 10.45 -9.16 -26.35
C VAL A 221 11.88 -9.25 -26.84
N ASP A 222 12.41 -8.12 -27.32
CA ASP A 222 13.82 -7.96 -27.65
C ASP A 222 14.57 -7.37 -26.45
N VAL A 223 15.69 -7.99 -26.14
CA VAL A 223 16.57 -7.60 -25.04
C VAL A 223 17.96 -7.30 -25.57
N THR A 224 18.42 -6.07 -25.44
CA THR A 224 19.79 -5.68 -25.76
C THR A 224 20.67 -5.90 -24.55
N VAL A 225 21.77 -6.65 -24.75
CA VAL A 225 22.76 -6.94 -23.72
C VAL A 225 24.02 -6.12 -24.01
N THR A 226 24.58 -5.47 -22.99
CA THR A 226 25.80 -4.67 -23.12
C THR A 226 26.97 -5.53 -23.61
N GLY A 227 27.63 -5.12 -24.68
CA GLY A 227 28.77 -5.82 -25.25
C GLY A 227 28.41 -6.99 -26.19
N GLN A 228 27.13 -7.17 -26.54
CA GLN A 228 26.70 -8.14 -27.55
C GLN A 228 26.18 -7.44 -28.82
N ASP A 229 26.44 -8.06 -29.96
CA ASP A 229 25.94 -7.57 -31.24
C ASP A 229 24.49 -8.01 -31.46
N GLY A 230 23.58 -7.02 -31.54
CA GLY A 230 22.16 -7.22 -31.74
C GLY A 230 21.36 -7.68 -30.51
N PRO A 231 20.04 -7.57 -30.58
CA PRO A 231 19.17 -7.98 -29.48
C PRO A 231 18.96 -9.50 -29.44
N ILE A 232 18.69 -10.02 -28.24
CA ILE A 232 18.18 -11.37 -28.02
C ILE A 232 16.66 -11.30 -28.03
N THR A 233 16.00 -12.08 -28.88
CA THR A 233 14.54 -12.22 -28.86
C THR A 233 14.13 -13.35 -27.89
N LEU A 234 13.22 -13.05 -26.97
CA LEU A 234 12.66 -13.99 -26.02
C LEU A 234 11.15 -14.17 -26.28
N PRO A 235 10.63 -15.42 -26.25
CA PRO A 235 9.19 -15.63 -26.17
C PRO A 235 8.66 -14.99 -24.88
N CYS A 236 7.49 -14.36 -24.96
CA CYS A 236 6.95 -13.61 -23.83
C CYS A 236 5.43 -13.47 -23.96
N ASP A 237 4.68 -14.26 -23.19
CA ASP A 237 3.23 -14.09 -23.05
C ASP A 237 2.90 -13.04 -22.00
N LYS A 238 3.77 -12.90 -20.99
CA LYS A 238 3.63 -11.90 -19.89
C LYS A 238 4.94 -11.18 -19.64
N LEU A 239 4.86 -9.85 -19.75
CA LEU A 239 5.96 -8.93 -19.49
C LEU A 239 5.66 -8.15 -18.20
N ILE A 240 6.44 -8.38 -17.15
CA ILE A 240 6.25 -7.76 -15.84
C ILE A 240 7.29 -6.65 -15.67
N ALA A 241 6.84 -5.39 -15.70
CA ALA A 241 7.71 -4.22 -15.50
C ALA A 241 7.85 -3.86 -14.02
N ALA A 242 8.71 -4.57 -13.30
CA ALA A 242 9.00 -4.36 -11.88
C ALA A 242 10.12 -3.29 -11.67
N LEU A 243 9.92 -2.10 -12.25
CA LEU A 243 10.89 -1.00 -12.28
C LEU A 243 10.77 -0.04 -11.07
N GLY A 244 9.87 -0.34 -10.13
CA GLY A 244 9.51 0.53 -9.01
C GLY A 244 8.55 1.64 -9.42
N PHE A 245 8.38 2.62 -8.53
CA PHE A 245 7.38 3.69 -8.67
C PHE A 245 8.01 5.05 -8.55
N THR A 246 7.28 6.05 -9.02
CA THR A 246 7.38 7.42 -8.55
C THR A 246 6.27 7.65 -7.54
N ALA A 247 6.64 8.02 -6.32
CA ALA A 247 5.69 8.37 -5.27
C ALA A 247 5.53 9.89 -5.21
N ASN A 248 4.30 10.37 -5.03
CA ASN A 248 3.99 11.77 -4.89
C ASN A 248 2.93 11.95 -3.81
N LEU A 249 3.13 12.90 -2.89
CA LEU A 249 2.13 13.26 -1.89
C LEU A 249 0.93 14.00 -2.49
N GLY A 250 1.06 14.46 -3.74
CA GLY A 250 -0.02 15.12 -4.46
C GLY A 250 -0.59 16.30 -3.71
N PRO A 251 -1.92 16.39 -3.59
CA PRO A 251 -2.59 17.52 -2.94
C PRO A 251 -2.21 17.77 -1.48
N LEU A 252 -1.69 16.76 -0.75
CA LEU A 252 -1.25 16.93 0.64
C LEU A 252 -0.12 17.96 0.78
N MET A 253 0.62 18.23 -0.30
CA MET A 253 1.66 19.28 -0.33
C MET A 253 1.09 20.68 -0.07
N GLU A 254 -0.18 20.89 -0.34
CA GLU A 254 -0.88 22.19 -0.20
C GLU A 254 -1.63 22.33 1.12
N TRP A 255 -1.63 21.31 1.98
CA TRP A 255 -2.37 21.31 3.26
C TRP A 255 -1.69 22.09 4.39
N GLY A 256 -0.52 22.69 4.12
CA GLY A 256 0.25 23.48 5.09
C GLY A 256 0.99 22.64 6.13
N LEU A 257 1.26 21.37 5.80
CA LEU A 257 2.02 20.45 6.61
C LEU A 257 3.52 20.72 6.48
N ASP A 258 4.30 20.47 7.55
CA ASP A 258 5.77 20.40 7.42
C ASP A 258 6.13 19.11 6.69
N ILE A 259 6.59 19.25 5.45
CA ILE A 259 6.95 18.13 4.58
C ILE A 259 8.44 18.23 4.23
N GLN A 260 9.19 17.21 4.62
CA GLN A 260 10.61 17.09 4.32
C GLN A 260 10.87 15.79 3.55
N LYS A 261 11.64 15.84 2.47
CA LYS A 261 11.97 14.68 1.62
C LYS A 261 10.74 13.82 1.22
N ARG A 262 9.59 14.47 0.98
CA ARG A 262 8.29 13.85 0.67
C ARG A 262 7.69 13.03 1.82
N GLN A 263 7.95 13.41 3.04
CA GLN A 263 7.38 12.81 4.24
C GLN A 263 6.85 13.91 5.17
N ILE A 264 5.75 13.63 5.84
CA ILE A 264 5.14 14.54 6.82
C ILE A 264 5.91 14.41 8.13
N MET A 265 6.45 15.52 8.61
CA MET A 265 7.13 15.56 9.91
C MET A 265 6.10 15.50 11.04
N VAL A 266 6.31 14.57 11.98
CA VAL A 266 5.43 14.40 13.15
C VAL A 266 6.26 14.31 14.43
N ASN A 267 5.59 14.60 15.54
CA ASN A 267 6.14 14.35 16.87
C ASN A 267 5.78 12.94 17.38
N THR A 268 6.17 12.61 18.61
CA THR A 268 5.91 11.30 19.24
C THR A 268 4.41 11.01 19.49
N ALA A 269 3.54 12.01 19.41
CA ALA A 269 2.09 11.85 19.46
C ALA A 269 1.45 11.62 18.08
N GLY A 270 2.26 11.57 17.01
CA GLY A 270 1.80 11.55 15.63
C GLY A 270 1.22 12.88 15.15
N ALA A 271 1.36 13.97 15.94
CA ALA A 271 0.85 15.29 15.57
C ALA A 271 1.75 15.96 14.53
N THR A 272 1.13 16.53 13.50
CA THR A 272 1.79 17.33 12.46
C THR A 272 1.97 18.79 12.90
N SER A 273 2.51 19.63 12.01
CA SER A 273 2.57 21.08 12.21
C SER A 273 1.20 21.77 12.27
N VAL A 274 0.14 21.06 11.88
CA VAL A 274 -1.23 21.57 11.81
C VAL A 274 -2.04 21.03 12.99
N PRO A 275 -2.47 21.87 13.96
CA PRO A 275 -3.29 21.41 15.08
C PRO A 275 -4.56 20.68 14.60
N GLY A 276 -4.85 19.51 15.18
CA GLY A 276 -5.99 18.65 14.80
C GLY A 276 -5.70 17.72 13.61
N VAL A 277 -4.52 17.83 12.97
CA VAL A 277 -4.06 16.92 11.93
C VAL A 277 -2.91 16.06 12.44
N TYR A 278 -3.06 14.75 12.31
CA TYR A 278 -2.11 13.73 12.71
C TYR A 278 -1.69 12.91 11.48
N ALA A 279 -0.59 12.18 11.59
CA ALA A 279 -0.20 11.26 10.53
C ALA A 279 0.54 10.05 11.10
N ALA A 280 0.52 8.92 10.36
CA ALA A 280 1.13 7.66 10.75
C ALA A 280 1.47 6.77 9.53
N GLY A 281 2.36 5.82 9.71
CA GLY A 281 2.79 4.87 8.68
C GLY A 281 3.94 5.41 7.82
N ASP A 282 4.09 4.91 6.61
CA ASP A 282 5.24 5.22 5.75
C ASP A 282 5.27 6.67 5.24
N ILE A 283 4.15 7.38 5.36
CA ILE A 283 4.04 8.79 4.96
C ILE A 283 4.74 9.75 5.91
N VAL A 284 5.04 9.32 7.13
CA VAL A 284 5.66 10.17 8.16
C VAL A 284 7.16 9.96 8.29
N ASP A 285 7.83 10.99 8.82
CA ASP A 285 9.22 10.90 9.28
C ASP A 285 9.39 11.57 10.65
N TYR A 286 10.27 10.98 11.45
CA TYR A 286 10.76 11.45 12.74
C TYR A 286 12.06 10.75 13.08
N GLU A 287 12.82 11.23 14.07
CA GLU A 287 14.07 10.61 14.48
C GLU A 287 13.87 9.14 14.91
N GLY A 288 14.59 8.21 14.28
CA GLY A 288 14.49 6.77 14.54
C GLY A 288 13.35 6.07 13.80
N LYS A 289 12.69 6.71 12.82
CA LYS A 289 11.63 6.10 12.02
C LYS A 289 12.08 4.83 11.30
N VAL A 290 11.31 3.75 11.49
CA VAL A 290 11.43 2.50 10.73
C VAL A 290 10.13 2.27 9.95
N LYS A 291 10.24 2.03 8.63
CA LYS A 291 9.09 1.84 7.74
C LYS A 291 8.68 0.38 7.69
N LEU A 292 7.83 -0.01 8.63
CA LEU A 292 7.21 -1.34 8.74
C LEU A 292 5.71 -1.17 9.01
N ILE A 293 4.91 -2.14 8.59
CA ILE A 293 3.47 -2.21 8.93
C ILE A 293 3.29 -2.23 10.46
N ALA A 294 4.11 -3.03 11.15
CA ALA A 294 4.07 -3.17 12.61
C ALA A 294 4.34 -1.82 13.32
N THR A 295 5.31 -1.04 12.86
CA THR A 295 5.57 0.32 13.38
C THR A 295 4.37 1.23 13.12
N GLY A 296 3.81 1.19 11.91
CA GLY A 296 2.65 1.98 11.52
C GLY A 296 1.41 1.70 12.37
N PHE A 297 1.21 0.48 12.83
CA PHE A 297 0.12 0.14 13.76
C PHE A 297 0.28 0.85 15.12
N GLY A 298 1.46 0.86 15.69
CA GLY A 298 1.75 1.59 16.92
C GLY A 298 1.56 3.10 16.77
N GLU A 299 2.04 3.63 15.65
CA GLU A 299 1.92 5.06 15.33
C GLU A 299 0.46 5.50 15.19
N VAL A 300 -0.36 4.77 14.40
CA VAL A 300 -1.76 5.16 14.21
C VAL A 300 -2.59 5.00 15.47
N ALA A 301 -2.32 3.98 16.28
CA ALA A 301 -2.94 3.85 17.59
C ALA A 301 -2.64 5.08 18.47
N THR A 302 -1.38 5.54 18.48
CA THR A 302 -0.98 6.76 19.19
C THR A 302 -1.66 7.99 18.60
N ALA A 303 -1.63 8.17 17.28
CA ALA A 303 -2.20 9.33 16.60
C ALA A 303 -3.71 9.46 16.84
N VAL A 304 -4.47 8.37 16.70
CA VAL A 304 -5.93 8.36 16.93
C VAL A 304 -6.29 8.67 18.37
N ASN A 305 -5.55 8.12 19.34
CA ASN A 305 -5.81 8.40 20.76
C ASN A 305 -5.47 9.85 21.13
N ASN A 306 -4.44 10.45 20.55
CA ASN A 306 -4.13 11.86 20.73
C ASN A 306 -5.14 12.77 20.00
N ALA A 307 -5.63 12.38 18.83
CA ALA A 307 -6.74 13.06 18.15
C ALA A 307 -8.00 13.08 19.03
N PHE A 308 -8.33 11.97 19.68
CA PHE A 308 -9.43 11.91 20.64
C PHE A 308 -9.24 12.89 21.81
N ALA A 309 -8.05 12.94 22.41
CA ALA A 309 -7.76 13.86 23.51
C ALA A 309 -7.85 15.32 23.05
N TYR A 310 -7.40 15.63 21.83
CA TYR A 310 -7.55 16.94 21.21
C TYR A 310 -9.03 17.35 21.07
N LEU A 311 -9.87 16.43 20.61
CA LEU A 311 -11.32 16.66 20.44
C LEU A 311 -12.08 16.75 21.77
N ASN A 312 -11.53 16.18 22.84
CA ASN A 312 -12.15 16.08 24.15
C ASN A 312 -11.20 16.61 25.23
N PRO A 313 -11.03 17.93 25.35
CA PRO A 313 -10.12 18.51 26.36
C PRO A 313 -10.38 17.97 27.77
N GLY A 314 -9.32 17.57 28.45
CA GLY A 314 -9.40 16.95 29.78
C GLY A 314 -9.59 15.44 29.80
N LYS A 315 -9.79 14.78 28.65
CA LYS A 315 -9.78 13.31 28.54
C LYS A 315 -8.38 12.80 28.25
N SER A 316 -8.07 11.60 28.80
CA SER A 316 -6.78 10.95 28.56
C SER A 316 -6.66 10.43 27.12
N ALA A 317 -5.45 10.50 26.55
CA ALA A 317 -5.09 9.79 25.34
C ALA A 317 -5.03 8.26 25.58
N PHE A 318 -4.76 7.81 26.80
CA PHE A 318 -4.79 6.39 27.14
C PHE A 318 -6.23 5.84 27.16
N PRO A 319 -6.58 4.85 26.32
CA PRO A 319 -7.97 4.35 26.18
C PRO A 319 -8.44 3.45 27.33
N GLY A 320 -7.55 3.04 28.25
CA GLY A 320 -7.76 1.94 29.15
C GLY A 320 -7.30 0.61 28.55
N HIS A 321 -7.51 -0.48 29.27
CA HIS A 321 -7.20 -1.82 28.79
C HIS A 321 -8.42 -2.40 28.07
N LEU A 322 -8.24 -2.77 26.78
CA LEU A 322 -9.32 -3.31 25.96
C LEU A 322 -9.78 -4.70 26.40
N SER A 323 -8.96 -5.42 27.18
CA SER A 323 -9.36 -6.65 27.86
C SER A 323 -10.53 -6.48 28.84
N ASP A 324 -10.79 -5.26 29.28
CA ASP A 324 -11.92 -4.91 30.16
C ASP A 324 -13.21 -4.63 29.33
N TYR A 325 -13.11 -4.62 28.02
CA TYR A 325 -14.22 -4.44 27.10
C TYR A 325 -14.90 -5.79 26.84
N ALA A 326 -15.90 -6.11 27.63
CA ALA A 326 -16.79 -7.23 27.29
C ALA A 326 -17.64 -6.81 26.08
N PRO A 327 -17.65 -7.56 24.95
CA PRO A 327 -18.61 -7.31 23.88
C PRO A 327 -20.02 -7.44 24.43
N ALA A 328 -20.93 -6.57 23.98
CA ALA A 328 -22.33 -6.61 24.40
C ALA A 328 -22.93 -8.01 24.16
N PRO A 329 -23.72 -8.59 25.08
CA PRO A 329 -24.31 -9.89 24.87
C PRO A 329 -25.23 -9.86 23.66
N GLY A 330 -24.88 -10.60 22.59
CA GLY A 330 -25.71 -10.73 21.37
C GLY A 330 -25.01 -10.40 20.06
N GLU A 331 -23.84 -9.77 20.06
CA GLU A 331 -23.04 -9.57 18.85
C GLU A 331 -21.98 -10.67 18.77
N GLY A 332 -22.17 -11.57 17.80
CA GLY A 332 -21.38 -12.78 17.64
C GLY A 332 -19.89 -12.48 17.53
N SER A 333 -19.11 -13.05 18.44
CA SER A 333 -17.64 -13.12 18.33
C SER A 333 -17.26 -13.89 17.06
N PRO A 334 -16.46 -13.33 16.16
CA PRO A 334 -15.80 -14.10 15.13
C PRO A 334 -14.45 -14.59 15.66
N VAL A 335 -14.44 -15.37 16.73
CA VAL A 335 -13.25 -16.16 17.06
C VAL A 335 -13.57 -17.59 16.68
N ALA A 336 -13.35 -17.94 15.42
CA ALA A 336 -13.21 -19.32 15.02
C ALA A 336 -11.95 -19.85 15.71
N SER A 337 -12.13 -20.80 16.61
CA SER A 337 -11.03 -21.57 17.20
C SER A 337 -10.24 -22.25 16.08
N PRO A 338 -8.91 -22.27 16.13
CA PRO A 338 -8.12 -23.08 15.20
C PRO A 338 -8.48 -24.54 15.47
N THR A 339 -9.11 -25.20 14.50
CA THR A 339 -9.22 -26.66 14.48
C THR A 339 -7.82 -27.25 14.33
N ALA A 340 -7.51 -28.14 15.23
CA ALA A 340 -6.25 -28.88 15.35
C ALA A 340 -5.89 -29.67 14.09
#